data_e5b25fa551f3fdf7e7b9aee321e78ccf
#
_entry.id   e5b25fa551f3fdf7e7b9aee321e78ccf
#
_cell.length_a   1.000
_cell.length_b   1.000
_cell.length_c   1.000
_cell.angle_alpha   90.00
_cell.angle_beta   90.00
_cell.angle_gamma   90.00
#
_symmetry.space_group_name_H-M   'P 1'
#
loop_
_entity.id
_entity.type
_entity.pdbx_description
1 polymer ?
#
loop_
_entity_poly.entity_id
_entity_poly.type
_entity_poly.pdbx_seq_one_letter_code
_entity_poly.pdbx_strand_id
1 'polypeptide(L)'
;MKKMVSAVLVSAVLGVGLLSGCGNQEESANAKEDEVVVIKAQTAGAEKTRVDNLVKAAEELNSQLKKEGKHTTVQVEPNIFQGSWDDYAKQFMLAFKAKKEPDIYATGHENIGWLADGHYIQTLDDVKKDKSYSDVFPKLWDSVKYNGHVYAVPQDTEARPVFYNKDVLKKLGWSDDQINSLPERVKKGEFTLEDMTKLAEEAKAKGLVQYGVIHRPVDGPDFQEIAYDYGAKLYDEKDNKIVLDKKAVAKQLNYFHDLAQKKLLPDNLTSMDWTSVHKTVVNGKSLFFYGGIWNVFNWSQDNFHDQLGKVDAKWVDEHFGMMLIPAADKGGKPVTLSHPFVYTVSSQTKHPELVQRLLKLVADSKLQAEHDVTTTHLPVTKKAAEEPKFKENITLSKVTYMLDYTTFLPNAQGFPTYSKAIFGAIQAVELGKKTPEAALKDVETELKSSLGDKLKVVE
;
A
#
# COMPACT_ATOMS: atom_id res chain seq x y z
N MET A 1 -28.82 -14.55 -43.52
CA MET A 1 -28.70 -15.79 -44.28
C MET A 1 -27.43 -16.53 -43.83
N LYS A 2 -27.62 -17.83 -43.62
CA LYS A 2 -26.66 -18.91 -43.30
C LYS A 2 -26.08 -18.96 -41.89
N LYS A 3 -26.75 -19.75 -41.07
CA LYS A 3 -26.29 -20.49 -39.88
C LYS A 3 -25.26 -21.51 -40.27
N MET A 4 -24.19 -21.66 -39.49
CA MET A 4 -23.44 -22.92 -39.48
C MET A 4 -23.36 -23.41 -38.03
N VAL A 5 -24.02 -24.54 -37.82
CA VAL A 5 -23.98 -25.36 -36.60
C VAL A 5 -22.85 -26.36 -36.81
N SER A 6 -21.95 -26.50 -35.86
CA SER A 6 -20.98 -27.61 -35.83
C SER A 6 -21.25 -28.45 -34.58
N ALA A 7 -21.61 -29.69 -34.85
CA ALA A 7 -21.92 -30.73 -33.89
C ALA A 7 -20.62 -31.33 -33.31
N VAL A 8 -20.62 -31.59 -32.02
CA VAL A 8 -19.59 -32.36 -31.31
C VAL A 8 -20.05 -33.82 -31.24
N LEU A 9 -19.25 -34.71 -31.83
CA LEU A 9 -19.42 -36.16 -31.73
C LEU A 9 -18.84 -36.67 -30.40
N VAL A 10 -19.68 -37.31 -29.62
CA VAL A 10 -19.29 -38.13 -28.46
C VAL A 10 -19.12 -39.57 -28.99
N SER A 11 -17.92 -40.13 -28.85
CA SER A 11 -17.68 -41.55 -29.09
C SER A 11 -17.47 -42.27 -27.77
N ALA A 12 -18.47 -43.07 -27.40
CA ALA A 12 -18.35 -44.03 -26.31
C ALA A 12 -17.80 -45.37 -26.93
N VAL A 13 -16.78 -45.92 -26.30
CA VAL A 13 -16.34 -47.30 -26.57
C VAL A 13 -16.44 -48.09 -25.27
N LEU A 14 -17.43 -48.97 -25.23
CA LEU A 14 -17.53 -50.07 -24.28
C LEU A 14 -16.77 -51.28 -24.89
N GLY A 15 -15.85 -51.85 -24.13
CA GLY A 15 -15.17 -53.09 -24.45
C GLY A 15 -15.00 -53.94 -23.18
N VAL A 16 -15.89 -54.93 -23.03
CA VAL A 16 -15.79 -55.99 -22.03
C VAL A 16 -14.84 -57.08 -22.56
N GLY A 17 -13.89 -57.48 -21.76
CA GLY A 17 -13.04 -58.64 -22.01
C GLY A 17 -12.55 -59.26 -20.72
N LEU A 18 -13.27 -60.29 -20.25
CA LEU A 18 -12.83 -61.20 -19.19
C LEU A 18 -11.87 -62.23 -19.79
N LEU A 19 -10.66 -62.32 -19.26
CA LEU A 19 -9.86 -63.56 -19.33
C LEU A 19 -9.05 -63.72 -18.05
N SER A 20 -9.34 -64.79 -17.32
CA SER A 20 -8.65 -65.26 -16.13
C SER A 20 -7.25 -65.78 -16.52
N GLY A 21 -6.23 -65.39 -15.74
CA GLY A 21 -4.90 -65.95 -15.80
C GLY A 21 -4.24 -65.78 -14.40
N CYS A 22 -4.11 -66.90 -13.67
CA CYS A 22 -3.29 -66.97 -12.46
C CYS A 22 -1.82 -66.79 -12.78
N GLY A 23 -1.12 -65.89 -12.10
CA GLY A 23 0.33 -65.79 -12.16
C GLY A 23 0.82 -64.70 -11.19
N ASN A 24 1.55 -65.13 -10.18
CA ASN A 24 2.46 -64.42 -9.27
C ASN A 24 2.12 -62.97 -8.86
N GLN A 25 1.82 -62.82 -7.55
CA GLN A 25 1.91 -61.55 -6.83
C GLN A 25 3.38 -61.07 -6.82
N GLU A 26 3.75 -60.24 -7.77
CA GLU A 26 4.72 -59.20 -7.53
C GLU A 26 3.93 -58.04 -6.92
N GLU A 27 4.30 -57.63 -5.72
CA GLU A 27 3.83 -56.38 -5.13
C GLU A 27 4.20 -55.24 -6.06
N SER A 28 3.27 -54.84 -6.92
CA SER A 28 3.39 -53.57 -7.63
C SER A 28 3.31 -52.49 -6.55
N ALA A 29 4.44 -51.92 -6.22
CA ALA A 29 4.52 -50.66 -5.49
C ALA A 29 3.58 -49.69 -6.22
N ASN A 30 2.43 -49.41 -5.62
CA ASN A 30 1.53 -48.33 -6.03
C ASN A 30 2.35 -47.06 -6.05
N ALA A 31 2.88 -46.65 -7.18
CA ALA A 31 3.39 -45.32 -7.39
C ALA A 31 2.22 -44.40 -7.05
N LYS A 32 2.31 -43.67 -5.91
CA LYS A 32 1.34 -42.64 -5.59
C LYS A 32 1.37 -41.63 -6.74
N GLU A 33 0.24 -41.43 -7.39
CA GLU A 33 0.10 -40.36 -8.40
C GLU A 33 0.46 -39.03 -7.71
N ASP A 34 1.21 -38.19 -8.40
CA ASP A 34 1.58 -36.87 -7.92
C ASP A 34 0.32 -36.01 -7.78
N GLU A 35 0.00 -35.57 -6.59
CA GLU A 35 -1.11 -34.68 -6.29
C GLU A 35 -0.75 -33.25 -6.67
N VAL A 36 -1.58 -32.60 -7.49
CA VAL A 36 -1.44 -31.16 -7.78
C VAL A 36 -2.35 -30.35 -6.87
N VAL A 37 -1.77 -29.53 -6.01
CA VAL A 37 -2.48 -28.61 -5.14
C VAL A 37 -2.41 -27.21 -5.74
N VAL A 38 -3.58 -26.62 -6.03
CA VAL A 38 -3.69 -25.26 -6.53
C VAL A 38 -3.95 -24.30 -5.35
N ILE A 39 -3.06 -23.33 -5.15
CA ILE A 39 -3.20 -22.25 -4.19
C ILE A 39 -3.56 -20.97 -4.95
N LYS A 40 -4.75 -20.43 -4.69
CA LYS A 40 -5.21 -19.18 -5.30
C LYS A 40 -4.66 -17.99 -4.53
N ALA A 41 -4.00 -17.08 -5.24
CA ALA A 41 -3.47 -15.84 -4.66
C ALA A 41 -4.02 -14.63 -5.41
N GLN A 42 -4.48 -13.63 -4.68
CA GLN A 42 -5.07 -12.44 -5.27
C GLN A 42 -4.44 -11.16 -4.73
N THR A 43 -4.20 -10.20 -5.65
CA THR A 43 -3.84 -8.82 -5.36
C THR A 43 -4.69 -7.87 -6.21
N ALA A 44 -4.58 -6.57 -5.96
CA ALA A 44 -5.14 -5.52 -6.80
C ALA A 44 -4.06 -4.47 -7.11
N GLY A 45 -4.33 -3.62 -8.11
CA GLY A 45 -3.42 -2.56 -8.51
C GLY A 45 -2.44 -2.98 -9.60
N ALA A 46 -1.42 -2.14 -9.81
CA ALA A 46 -0.42 -2.33 -10.87
C ALA A 46 0.71 -3.30 -10.48
N GLU A 47 0.90 -3.55 -9.18
CA GLU A 47 2.03 -4.29 -8.62
C GLU A 47 1.80 -5.81 -8.65
N LYS A 48 1.72 -6.36 -9.86
CA LYS A 48 1.49 -7.80 -10.07
C LYS A 48 2.56 -8.70 -9.42
N THR A 49 3.76 -8.18 -9.20
CA THR A 49 4.87 -8.91 -8.58
C THR A 49 4.53 -9.40 -7.17
N ARG A 50 3.51 -8.86 -6.50
CA ARG A 50 3.00 -9.37 -5.23
C ARG A 50 2.54 -10.83 -5.35
N VAL A 51 1.85 -11.19 -6.41
CA VAL A 51 1.44 -12.60 -6.67
C VAL A 51 2.47 -13.38 -7.48
N ASP A 52 3.25 -12.72 -8.35
CA ASP A 52 4.32 -13.37 -9.12
C ASP A 52 5.42 -13.91 -8.17
N ASN A 53 5.70 -13.23 -7.06
CA ASN A 53 6.65 -13.70 -6.04
C ASN A 53 6.17 -14.99 -5.36
N LEU A 54 4.86 -15.15 -5.15
CA LEU A 54 4.29 -16.41 -4.65
C LEU A 54 4.44 -17.54 -5.68
N VAL A 55 4.31 -17.25 -6.97
CA VAL A 55 4.56 -18.24 -8.04
C VAL A 55 6.03 -18.69 -7.99
N LYS A 56 6.99 -17.77 -7.91
CA LYS A 56 8.42 -18.11 -7.79
C LYS A 56 8.73 -18.88 -6.51
N ALA A 57 8.12 -18.49 -5.38
CA ALA A 57 8.28 -19.21 -4.11
C ALA A 57 7.72 -20.64 -4.18
N ALA A 58 6.70 -20.91 -5.00
CA ALA A 58 6.17 -22.26 -5.20
C ALA A 58 7.16 -23.19 -5.93
N GLU A 59 8.04 -22.68 -6.78
CA GLU A 59 9.10 -23.46 -7.43
C GLU A 59 10.08 -24.02 -6.37
N GLU A 60 10.49 -23.17 -5.42
CA GLU A 60 11.35 -23.61 -4.30
C GLU A 60 10.60 -24.57 -3.36
N LEU A 61 9.32 -24.31 -3.07
CA LEU A 61 8.48 -25.21 -2.27
C LEU A 61 8.42 -26.60 -2.91
N ASN A 62 8.21 -26.69 -4.22
CA ASN A 62 8.18 -27.94 -4.96
C ASN A 62 9.52 -28.69 -4.92
N SER A 63 10.64 -27.93 -4.99
CA SER A 63 11.98 -28.52 -4.81
C SER A 63 12.14 -29.12 -3.41
N GLN A 64 11.64 -28.47 -2.37
CA GLN A 64 11.67 -28.97 -1.00
C GLN A 64 10.77 -30.20 -0.82
N LEU A 65 9.53 -30.14 -1.31
CA LEU A 65 8.59 -31.27 -1.26
C LEU A 65 9.17 -32.52 -1.93
N LYS A 66 9.81 -32.36 -3.08
CA LYS A 66 10.48 -33.47 -3.77
C LYS A 66 11.64 -34.06 -2.95
N LYS A 67 12.47 -33.21 -2.32
CA LYS A 67 13.55 -33.66 -1.41
C LYS A 67 13.02 -34.38 -0.18
N GLU A 68 11.82 -34.04 0.29
CA GLU A 68 11.11 -34.68 1.39
C GLU A 68 10.42 -36.00 0.97
N GLY A 69 10.49 -36.38 -0.31
CA GLY A 69 9.82 -37.57 -0.82
C GLY A 69 8.28 -37.42 -0.89
N LYS A 70 7.78 -36.19 -0.96
CA LYS A 70 6.35 -35.91 -1.13
C LYS A 70 5.97 -35.98 -2.61
N HIS A 71 4.82 -36.60 -2.87
CA HIS A 71 4.20 -36.68 -4.19
C HIS A 71 3.17 -35.55 -4.36
N THR A 72 3.57 -34.34 -4.02
CA THR A 72 2.70 -33.15 -4.08
C THR A 72 3.42 -32.06 -4.84
N THR A 73 2.75 -31.48 -5.82
CA THR A 73 3.19 -30.30 -6.57
C THR A 73 2.24 -29.15 -6.27
N VAL A 74 2.78 -28.02 -5.80
CA VAL A 74 2.03 -26.80 -5.53
C VAL A 74 2.07 -25.91 -6.77
N GLN A 75 0.91 -25.47 -7.23
CA GLN A 75 0.74 -24.45 -8.27
C GLN A 75 0.06 -23.24 -7.65
N VAL A 76 0.62 -22.05 -7.85
CA VAL A 76 -0.02 -20.79 -7.49
C VAL A 76 -0.80 -20.26 -8.68
N GLU A 77 -2.10 -20.03 -8.50
CA GLU A 77 -2.98 -19.37 -9.48
C GLU A 77 -3.07 -17.89 -9.11
N PRO A 78 -2.33 -17.00 -9.81
CA PRO A 78 -2.35 -15.58 -9.52
C PRO A 78 -3.59 -14.91 -10.12
N ASN A 79 -4.21 -14.01 -9.36
CA ASN A 79 -5.30 -13.17 -9.82
C ASN A 79 -5.00 -11.70 -9.47
N ILE A 80 -5.14 -10.83 -10.46
CA ILE A 80 -4.95 -9.38 -10.31
C ILE A 80 -6.29 -8.70 -10.56
N PHE A 81 -6.91 -8.24 -9.47
CA PHE A 81 -8.17 -7.54 -9.55
C PHE A 81 -8.00 -6.16 -10.20
N GLN A 82 -8.89 -5.87 -11.14
CA GLN A 82 -8.97 -4.56 -11.80
C GLN A 82 -10.23 -3.83 -11.31
N GLY A 83 -10.06 -2.69 -10.66
CA GLY A 83 -11.17 -1.91 -10.12
C GLY A 83 -10.76 -1.08 -8.89
N SER A 84 -11.75 -0.52 -8.21
CA SER A 84 -11.50 0.23 -6.97
C SER A 84 -11.13 -0.69 -5.79
N TRP A 85 -10.42 -0.15 -4.79
CA TRP A 85 -10.12 -0.88 -3.56
C TRP A 85 -11.37 -1.29 -2.79
N ASP A 86 -12.42 -0.47 -2.82
CA ASP A 86 -13.73 -0.80 -2.24
C ASP A 86 -14.38 -2.01 -2.92
N ASP A 87 -14.28 -2.10 -4.25
CA ASP A 87 -14.82 -3.24 -4.99
C ASP A 87 -13.99 -4.50 -4.79
N TYR A 88 -12.67 -4.35 -4.62
CA TYR A 88 -11.77 -5.44 -4.27
C TYR A 88 -12.16 -6.09 -2.94
N ALA A 89 -12.37 -5.29 -1.90
CA ALA A 89 -12.82 -5.77 -0.60
C ALA A 89 -14.21 -6.43 -0.66
N LYS A 90 -15.17 -5.82 -1.39
CA LYS A 90 -16.51 -6.39 -1.60
C LYS A 90 -16.46 -7.73 -2.33
N GLN A 91 -15.64 -7.83 -3.39
CA GLN A 91 -15.46 -9.05 -4.15
C GLN A 91 -14.93 -10.18 -3.27
N PHE A 92 -13.91 -9.89 -2.44
CA PHE A 92 -13.38 -10.86 -1.50
C PHE A 92 -14.46 -11.38 -0.54
N MET A 93 -15.25 -10.49 0.07
CA MET A 93 -16.33 -10.88 0.98
C MET A 93 -17.41 -11.74 0.30
N LEU A 94 -17.76 -11.42 -0.95
CA LEU A 94 -18.73 -12.20 -1.72
C LEU A 94 -18.17 -13.58 -2.09
N ALA A 95 -16.90 -13.65 -2.50
CA ALA A 95 -16.22 -14.89 -2.81
C ALA A 95 -16.10 -15.79 -1.58
N PHE A 96 -15.76 -15.22 -0.41
CA PHE A 96 -15.68 -15.94 0.86
C PHE A 96 -17.03 -16.58 1.24
N LYS A 97 -18.13 -15.83 1.15
CA LYS A 97 -19.48 -16.36 1.39
C LYS A 97 -19.84 -17.51 0.44
N ALA A 98 -19.33 -17.45 -0.81
CA ALA A 98 -19.54 -18.47 -1.83
C ALA A 98 -18.52 -19.64 -1.76
N LYS A 99 -17.54 -19.62 -0.82
CA LYS A 99 -16.42 -20.57 -0.71
C LYS A 99 -15.58 -20.65 -1.99
N LYS A 100 -15.34 -19.48 -2.59
CA LYS A 100 -14.57 -19.30 -3.84
C LYS A 100 -13.47 -18.23 -3.71
N GLU A 101 -13.22 -17.80 -2.50
CA GLU A 101 -12.19 -16.81 -2.18
C GLU A 101 -10.78 -17.35 -2.50
N PRO A 102 -9.78 -16.46 -2.66
CA PRO A 102 -8.38 -16.87 -2.74
C PRO A 102 -7.89 -17.42 -1.39
N ASP A 103 -6.94 -18.35 -1.43
CA ASP A 103 -6.25 -18.85 -0.24
C ASP A 103 -5.36 -17.78 0.39
N ILE A 104 -4.70 -16.97 -0.46
CA ILE A 104 -3.89 -15.81 -0.08
C ILE A 104 -4.53 -14.55 -0.66
N TYR A 105 -4.91 -13.63 0.22
CA TYR A 105 -5.45 -12.32 -0.12
C TYR A 105 -4.46 -11.23 0.27
N ALA A 106 -3.89 -10.57 -0.73
CA ALA A 106 -2.95 -9.48 -0.52
C ALA A 106 -3.70 -8.15 -0.42
N THR A 107 -3.48 -7.39 0.66
CA THR A 107 -4.23 -6.16 0.95
C THR A 107 -3.41 -5.18 1.79
N GLY A 108 -3.89 -3.96 1.94
CA GLY A 108 -3.33 -3.00 2.89
C GLY A 108 -3.56 -3.45 4.34
N HIS A 109 -2.59 -3.18 5.21
CA HIS A 109 -2.60 -3.63 6.61
C HIS A 109 -3.82 -3.14 7.41
N GLU A 110 -4.37 -1.97 7.07
CA GLU A 110 -5.54 -1.38 7.75
C GLU A 110 -6.81 -2.22 7.60
N ASN A 111 -6.81 -3.17 6.68
CA ASN A 111 -7.93 -4.09 6.47
C ASN A 111 -7.94 -5.27 7.46
N ILE A 112 -6.85 -5.49 8.20
CA ILE A 112 -6.71 -6.65 9.10
C ILE A 112 -7.81 -6.66 10.17
N GLY A 113 -8.15 -5.52 10.75
CA GLY A 113 -9.15 -5.45 11.82
C GLY A 113 -10.51 -6.01 11.40
N TRP A 114 -11.06 -5.55 10.29
CA TRP A 114 -12.37 -6.03 9.83
C TRP A 114 -12.31 -7.46 9.28
N LEU A 115 -11.18 -7.85 8.67
CA LEU A 115 -10.98 -9.23 8.19
C LEU A 115 -10.93 -10.22 9.35
N ALA A 116 -10.24 -9.87 10.44
CA ALA A 116 -10.13 -10.68 11.64
C ALA A 116 -11.46 -10.76 12.40
N ASP A 117 -12.14 -9.62 12.62
CA ASP A 117 -13.44 -9.57 13.29
C ASP A 117 -14.52 -10.37 12.53
N GLY A 118 -14.45 -10.35 11.19
CA GLY A 118 -15.32 -11.13 10.33
C GLY A 118 -14.95 -12.62 10.22
N HIS A 119 -13.89 -13.07 10.90
CA HIS A 119 -13.34 -14.43 10.79
C HIS A 119 -13.01 -14.83 9.33
N TYR A 120 -12.66 -13.85 8.48
CA TYR A 120 -12.30 -14.11 7.10
C TYR A 120 -10.88 -14.68 6.94
N ILE A 121 -10.00 -14.34 7.86
CA ILE A 121 -8.58 -14.72 7.85
C ILE A 121 -8.18 -15.44 9.12
N GLN A 122 -7.14 -16.27 9.04
CA GLN A 122 -6.59 -16.98 10.18
C GLN A 122 -5.37 -16.26 10.79
N THR A 123 -5.01 -16.62 12.03
CA THR A 123 -3.81 -16.11 12.68
C THR A 123 -2.54 -16.72 12.07
N LEU A 124 -1.46 -15.96 12.06
CA LEU A 124 -0.14 -16.34 11.55
C LEU A 124 0.95 -16.21 12.63
N ASP A 125 0.60 -16.36 13.90
CA ASP A 125 1.54 -16.23 15.02
C ASP A 125 2.74 -17.18 14.91
N ASP A 126 2.54 -18.38 14.37
CA ASP A 126 3.61 -19.35 14.17
C ASP A 126 4.48 -19.05 12.94
N VAL A 127 3.90 -18.45 11.92
CA VAL A 127 4.68 -17.97 10.76
C VAL A 127 5.63 -16.87 11.19
N LYS A 128 5.17 -15.91 12.02
CA LYS A 128 6.02 -14.85 12.58
C LYS A 128 7.23 -15.38 13.33
N LYS A 129 7.11 -16.51 14.04
CA LYS A 129 8.20 -17.13 14.82
C LYS A 129 9.26 -17.80 13.95
N ASP A 130 8.97 -18.01 12.67
CA ASP A 130 9.90 -18.69 11.77
C ASP A 130 11.15 -17.82 11.50
N LYS A 131 12.29 -18.49 11.37
CA LYS A 131 13.58 -17.84 11.13
C LYS A 131 13.64 -17.01 9.84
N SER A 132 12.82 -17.33 8.83
CA SER A 132 12.71 -16.57 7.58
C SER A 132 12.24 -15.13 7.80
N TYR A 133 11.54 -14.87 8.91
CA TYR A 133 11.04 -13.55 9.30
C TYR A 133 11.83 -12.89 10.44
N SER A 134 12.98 -13.45 10.82
CA SER A 134 13.78 -12.97 11.98
C SER A 134 14.35 -11.56 11.79
N ASP A 135 14.52 -11.09 10.56
CA ASP A 135 15.10 -9.81 10.21
C ASP A 135 14.08 -8.79 9.65
N VAL A 136 12.78 -9.10 9.71
CA VAL A 136 11.71 -8.11 9.43
C VAL A 136 11.86 -6.93 10.38
N PHE A 137 11.70 -5.71 9.85
CA PHE A 137 11.74 -4.49 10.66
C PHE A 137 10.69 -4.56 11.78
N PRO A 138 11.08 -4.43 13.06
CA PRO A 138 10.20 -4.72 14.19
C PRO A 138 8.86 -3.98 14.17
N LYS A 139 8.86 -2.71 13.76
CA LYS A 139 7.65 -1.89 13.66
C LYS A 139 6.61 -2.45 12.68
N LEU A 140 7.04 -3.14 11.62
CA LEU A 140 6.11 -3.71 10.63
C LEU A 140 5.24 -4.81 11.23
N TRP A 141 5.72 -5.51 12.26
CA TRP A 141 4.91 -6.47 12.99
C TRP A 141 3.76 -5.82 13.76
N ASP A 142 3.90 -4.56 14.17
CA ASP A 142 2.83 -3.84 14.86
C ASP A 142 1.69 -3.51 13.89
N SER A 143 2.01 -3.24 12.63
CA SER A 143 1.00 -3.00 11.58
C SER A 143 0.12 -4.21 11.24
N VAL A 144 0.55 -5.44 11.55
CA VAL A 144 -0.16 -6.69 11.24
C VAL A 144 -0.76 -7.37 12.46
N LYS A 145 -0.71 -6.73 13.62
CA LYS A 145 -1.34 -7.22 14.85
C LYS A 145 -2.76 -6.69 14.99
N TYR A 146 -3.63 -7.55 15.49
CA TYR A 146 -4.96 -7.19 15.92
C TYR A 146 -5.37 -8.06 17.11
N ASN A 147 -5.89 -7.45 18.19
CA ASN A 147 -6.28 -8.13 19.42
C ASN A 147 -5.20 -9.08 19.98
N GLY A 148 -3.92 -8.69 19.88
CA GLY A 148 -2.78 -9.45 20.40
C GLY A 148 -2.24 -10.55 19.48
N HIS A 149 -2.89 -10.85 18.36
CA HIS A 149 -2.49 -11.85 17.38
C HIS A 149 -1.95 -11.24 16.10
N VAL A 150 -1.09 -11.97 15.41
CA VAL A 150 -0.60 -11.64 14.06
C VAL A 150 -1.51 -12.30 13.03
N TYR A 151 -2.06 -11.53 12.09
CA TYR A 151 -3.00 -12.00 11.05
C TYR A 151 -2.46 -11.94 9.64
N ALA A 152 -1.29 -11.35 9.45
CA ALA A 152 -0.69 -11.23 8.14
C ALA A 152 0.83 -11.22 8.23
N VAL A 153 1.49 -11.44 7.09
CA VAL A 153 2.91 -11.18 6.95
C VAL A 153 3.13 -9.97 6.05
N PRO A 154 3.99 -9.01 6.45
CA PRO A 154 4.34 -7.88 5.58
C PRO A 154 4.97 -8.37 4.27
N GLN A 155 4.53 -7.81 3.16
CA GLN A 155 5.04 -8.16 1.84
C GLN A 155 5.92 -7.05 1.27
N ASP A 156 5.46 -5.82 1.31
CA ASP A 156 6.22 -4.61 1.02
C ASP A 156 5.81 -3.50 1.98
N THR A 157 6.53 -2.40 1.93
CA THR A 157 6.16 -1.18 2.62
C THR A 157 6.53 0.03 1.78
N GLU A 158 6.22 1.21 2.28
CA GLU A 158 6.41 2.44 1.54
C GLU A 158 6.72 3.62 2.47
N ALA A 159 7.18 4.71 1.87
CA ALA A 159 7.17 6.03 2.48
C ALA A 159 6.32 6.97 1.61
N ARG A 160 5.75 7.97 2.26
CA ARG A 160 4.95 9.01 1.62
C ARG A 160 5.65 10.35 1.78
N PRO A 161 6.62 10.64 0.90
CA PRO A 161 7.33 11.91 0.92
C PRO A 161 6.48 13.06 0.38
N VAL A 162 6.94 14.27 0.65
CA VAL A 162 6.65 15.41 -0.21
C VAL A 162 7.69 15.43 -1.33
N PHE A 163 7.24 15.29 -2.57
CA PHE A 163 8.08 15.58 -3.74
C PHE A 163 8.19 17.09 -3.90
N TYR A 164 9.39 17.59 -4.18
CA TYR A 164 9.64 19.01 -4.50
C TYR A 164 10.32 19.16 -5.86
N ASN A 165 9.91 20.15 -6.61
CA ASN A 165 10.41 20.43 -7.95
C ASN A 165 11.72 21.21 -7.88
N LYS A 166 12.85 20.57 -8.21
CA LYS A 166 14.19 21.15 -8.17
C LYS A 166 14.36 22.28 -9.18
N ASP A 167 13.74 22.16 -10.37
CA ASP A 167 13.87 23.19 -11.42
C ASP A 167 13.16 24.49 -11.01
N VAL A 168 12.05 24.37 -10.30
CA VAL A 168 11.36 25.55 -9.74
C VAL A 168 12.21 26.19 -8.64
N LEU A 169 12.83 25.40 -7.76
CA LEU A 169 13.72 25.92 -6.73
C LEU A 169 14.94 26.64 -7.32
N LYS A 170 15.55 26.10 -8.39
CA LYS A 170 16.61 26.78 -9.15
C LYS A 170 16.15 28.12 -9.72
N LYS A 171 14.95 28.17 -10.30
CA LYS A 171 14.36 29.44 -10.81
C LYS A 171 14.04 30.45 -9.69
N LEU A 172 13.82 29.97 -8.47
CA LEU A 172 13.72 30.82 -7.26
C LEU A 172 15.06 31.34 -6.77
N GLY A 173 16.19 30.87 -7.35
CA GLY A 173 17.54 31.29 -7.00
C GLY A 173 18.23 30.38 -5.96
N TRP A 174 17.68 29.21 -5.68
CA TRP A 174 18.33 28.25 -4.79
C TRP A 174 19.53 27.59 -5.48
N SER A 175 20.64 27.47 -4.75
CA SER A 175 21.80 26.69 -5.22
C SER A 175 21.52 25.18 -5.13
N ASP A 176 22.29 24.39 -5.88
CA ASP A 176 22.20 22.93 -5.79
C ASP A 176 22.43 22.40 -4.37
N ASP A 177 23.33 23.02 -3.60
CA ASP A 177 23.58 22.66 -2.19
C ASP A 177 22.35 22.94 -1.31
N GLN A 178 21.68 24.08 -1.50
CA GLN A 178 20.44 24.40 -0.76
C GLN A 178 19.32 23.40 -1.09
N ILE A 179 19.18 23.04 -2.38
CA ILE A 179 18.19 22.07 -2.86
C ILE A 179 18.48 20.68 -2.29
N ASN A 180 19.72 20.23 -2.40
CA ASN A 180 20.13 18.88 -1.96
C ASN A 180 20.12 18.74 -0.41
N SER A 181 20.31 19.83 0.33
CA SER A 181 20.26 19.82 1.81
C SER A 181 18.83 19.94 2.35
N LEU A 182 17.81 20.19 1.54
CA LEU A 182 16.43 20.38 2.00
C LEU A 182 15.89 19.18 2.81
N PRO A 183 16.09 17.92 2.39
CA PRO A 183 15.65 16.77 3.19
C PRO A 183 16.28 16.72 4.59
N GLU A 184 17.56 17.07 4.72
CA GLU A 184 18.24 17.11 6.02
C GLU A 184 17.75 18.27 6.89
N ARG A 185 17.43 19.42 6.30
CA ARG A 185 16.81 20.54 7.03
C ARG A 185 15.43 20.19 7.56
N VAL A 186 14.61 19.48 6.75
CA VAL A 186 13.32 18.93 7.20
C VAL A 186 13.53 17.95 8.34
N LYS A 187 14.46 17.02 8.22
CA LYS A 187 14.79 16.03 9.25
C LYS A 187 15.14 16.64 10.60
N LYS A 188 15.81 17.80 10.56
CA LYS A 188 16.21 18.57 11.76
C LYS A 188 15.11 19.49 12.29
N GLY A 189 13.94 19.58 11.63
CA GLY A 189 12.89 20.53 11.96
C GLY A 189 13.28 21.98 11.69
N GLU A 190 14.24 22.23 10.79
CA GLU A 190 14.69 23.57 10.38
C GLU A 190 13.86 24.13 9.22
N PHE A 191 13.05 23.31 8.56
CA PHE A 191 12.11 23.65 7.52
C PHE A 191 10.74 23.07 7.88
N THR A 192 9.75 23.92 8.05
CA THR A 192 8.42 23.59 8.60
C THR A 192 7.34 23.57 7.52
N LEU A 193 6.10 23.14 7.86
CA LEU A 193 4.92 23.27 6.99
C LEU A 193 4.65 24.74 6.61
N GLU A 194 4.91 25.68 7.55
CA GLU A 194 4.76 27.10 7.27
C GLU A 194 5.80 27.59 6.26
N ASP A 195 7.08 27.16 6.39
CA ASP A 195 8.14 27.49 5.41
C ASP A 195 7.82 26.92 4.04
N MET A 196 7.30 25.68 3.97
CA MET A 196 6.86 25.06 2.74
C MET A 196 5.73 25.85 2.06
N THR A 197 4.74 26.29 2.86
CA THR A 197 3.64 27.11 2.37
C THR A 197 4.12 28.45 1.84
N LYS A 198 4.99 29.16 2.56
CA LYS A 198 5.59 30.44 2.12
C LYS A 198 6.37 30.29 0.83
N LEU A 199 7.14 29.22 0.69
CA LEU A 199 7.91 28.94 -0.54
C LEU A 199 6.99 28.65 -1.73
N ALA A 200 5.87 27.94 -1.48
CA ALA A 200 4.84 27.69 -2.48
C ALA A 200 4.16 29.01 -2.93
N GLU A 201 3.87 29.93 -1.99
CA GLU A 201 3.33 31.25 -2.29
C GLU A 201 4.31 32.06 -3.15
N GLU A 202 5.59 32.05 -2.80
CA GLU A 202 6.63 32.76 -3.57
C GLU A 202 6.75 32.23 -4.99
N ALA A 203 6.80 30.92 -5.17
CA ALA A 203 6.88 30.29 -6.50
C ALA A 203 5.69 30.66 -7.38
N LYS A 204 4.49 30.66 -6.80
CA LYS A 204 3.26 31.03 -7.50
C LYS A 204 3.20 32.52 -7.82
N ALA A 205 3.55 33.39 -6.89
CA ALA A 205 3.57 34.84 -7.09
C ALA A 205 4.53 35.27 -8.22
N LYS A 206 5.65 34.55 -8.37
CA LYS A 206 6.60 34.72 -9.48
C LYS A 206 6.15 34.07 -10.80
N GLY A 207 5.00 33.41 -10.85
CA GLY A 207 4.49 32.73 -12.03
C GLY A 207 5.30 31.50 -12.45
N LEU A 208 6.09 30.92 -11.54
CA LEU A 208 6.94 29.75 -11.83
C LEU A 208 6.15 28.44 -11.80
N VAL A 209 5.03 28.42 -11.10
CA VAL A 209 4.11 27.28 -11.00
C VAL A 209 2.66 27.73 -11.12
N GLN A 210 1.80 26.83 -11.58
CA GLN A 210 0.36 27.05 -11.56
C GLN A 210 -0.22 26.83 -10.16
N TYR A 211 0.30 25.83 -9.44
CA TYR A 211 -0.11 25.45 -8.11
C TYR A 211 1.08 25.34 -7.17
N GLY A 212 0.91 25.75 -5.91
CA GLY A 212 1.96 25.62 -4.90
C GLY A 212 2.11 24.17 -4.43
N VAL A 213 0.98 23.52 -4.20
CA VAL A 213 0.88 22.18 -3.63
C VAL A 213 -0.16 21.36 -4.39
N ILE A 214 0.13 20.09 -4.55
CA ILE A 214 -0.82 19.06 -5.03
C ILE A 214 -0.84 17.94 -4.01
N HIS A 215 -2.02 17.40 -3.73
CA HIS A 215 -2.23 16.19 -2.96
C HIS A 215 -3.16 15.22 -3.72
N ARG A 216 -3.44 14.07 -3.13
CA ARG A 216 -4.34 13.07 -3.73
C ARG A 216 -5.76 13.60 -3.90
N PRO A 217 -6.48 13.20 -4.97
CA PRO A 217 -7.82 13.73 -5.25
C PRO A 217 -8.95 12.95 -4.56
N VAL A 218 -8.63 11.84 -3.88
CA VAL A 218 -9.60 10.93 -3.25
C VAL A 218 -9.21 10.59 -1.83
N ASP A 219 -10.14 10.05 -1.04
CA ASP A 219 -9.85 9.55 0.32
C ASP A 219 -8.62 8.63 0.34
N GLY A 220 -7.85 8.74 1.40
CA GLY A 220 -6.72 7.87 1.62
C GLY A 220 -5.74 8.34 2.70
N PRO A 221 -4.67 7.52 2.90
CA PRO A 221 -3.76 7.64 4.04
C PRO A 221 -3.04 8.99 4.15
N ASP A 222 -2.75 9.63 3.02
CA ASP A 222 -1.92 10.84 2.97
C ASP A 222 -2.49 12.00 3.82
N PHE A 223 -3.81 12.07 3.96
CA PHE A 223 -4.42 13.10 4.80
C PHE A 223 -4.13 12.89 6.28
N GLN A 224 -3.96 11.63 6.72
CA GLN A 224 -3.70 11.32 8.13
C GLN A 224 -2.28 11.71 8.55
N GLU A 225 -1.33 11.82 7.61
CA GLU A 225 0.03 12.28 7.91
C GLU A 225 0.04 13.68 8.51
N ILE A 226 -0.78 14.58 7.98
CA ILE A 226 -0.90 15.95 8.50
C ILE A 226 -1.50 15.95 9.91
N ALA A 227 -2.46 15.06 10.20
CA ALA A 227 -2.98 14.92 11.57
C ALA A 227 -1.90 14.43 12.54
N TYR A 228 -1.12 13.41 12.14
CA TYR A 228 0.01 12.90 12.93
C TYR A 228 1.09 13.95 13.13
N ASP A 229 1.37 14.79 12.14
CA ASP A 229 2.33 15.88 12.26
C ASP A 229 1.89 16.93 13.30
N TYR A 230 0.58 17.14 13.44
CA TYR A 230 0.00 17.93 14.53
C TYR A 230 -0.15 17.16 15.86
N GLY A 231 0.40 15.95 15.95
CA GLY A 231 0.46 15.15 17.18
C GLY A 231 -0.80 14.32 17.45
N ALA A 232 -1.69 14.13 16.46
CA ALA A 232 -2.90 13.32 16.64
C ALA A 232 -2.56 11.89 17.07
N LYS A 233 -3.38 11.37 17.97
CA LYS A 233 -3.50 9.93 18.20
C LYS A 233 -4.80 9.49 17.55
N LEU A 234 -4.74 8.58 16.59
CA LEU A 234 -5.92 8.13 15.86
C LEU A 234 -6.54 6.86 16.47
N TYR A 235 -5.85 6.22 17.41
CA TYR A 235 -6.31 5.00 18.04
C TYR A 235 -5.82 4.88 19.49
N ASP A 236 -6.69 4.39 20.33
CA ASP A 236 -6.42 4.01 21.72
C ASP A 236 -6.41 2.48 21.83
N GLU A 237 -5.21 1.90 21.87
CA GLU A 237 -5.03 0.45 21.94
C GLU A 237 -5.61 -0.15 23.23
N LYS A 238 -5.57 0.60 24.35
CA LYS A 238 -6.07 0.13 25.66
C LYS A 238 -7.58 -0.03 25.65
N ASP A 239 -8.27 0.95 25.07
CA ASP A 239 -9.72 0.99 25.05
C ASP A 239 -10.28 0.39 23.75
N ASN A 240 -9.41 0.03 22.77
CA ASN A 240 -9.76 -0.43 21.43
C ASN A 240 -10.73 0.54 20.72
N LYS A 241 -10.38 1.84 20.73
CA LYS A 241 -11.24 2.89 20.20
C LYS A 241 -10.52 3.76 19.17
N ILE A 242 -11.24 4.14 18.13
CA ILE A 242 -10.83 5.24 17.24
C ILE A 242 -10.83 6.53 18.06
N VAL A 243 -9.82 7.36 17.87
CA VAL A 243 -9.69 8.64 18.56
C VAL A 243 -9.93 9.79 17.59
N LEU A 244 -10.87 10.65 17.91
CA LEU A 244 -11.00 11.97 17.31
C LEU A 244 -10.25 12.97 18.21
N ASP A 245 -9.01 13.30 17.84
CA ASP A 245 -8.25 14.39 18.46
C ASP A 245 -8.68 15.72 17.81
N LYS A 246 -9.60 16.41 18.49
CA LYS A 246 -10.21 17.65 17.94
C LYS A 246 -9.19 18.75 17.70
N LYS A 247 -8.19 18.85 18.57
CA LYS A 247 -7.17 19.89 18.44
C LYS A 247 -6.27 19.66 17.22
N ALA A 248 -5.82 18.43 17.01
CA ALA A 248 -4.99 18.09 15.87
C ALA A 248 -5.79 18.17 14.55
N VAL A 249 -7.02 17.65 14.54
CA VAL A 249 -7.90 17.72 13.36
C VAL A 249 -8.29 19.16 13.02
N ALA A 250 -8.52 20.02 14.02
CA ALA A 250 -8.76 21.44 13.77
C ALA A 250 -7.57 22.10 13.05
N LYS A 251 -6.34 21.82 13.50
CA LYS A 251 -5.12 22.31 12.85
C LYS A 251 -4.96 21.77 11.42
N GLN A 252 -5.24 20.49 11.21
CA GLN A 252 -5.24 19.86 9.89
C GLN A 252 -6.24 20.54 8.95
N LEU A 253 -7.49 20.76 9.38
CA LEU A 253 -8.51 21.42 8.56
C LEU A 253 -8.14 22.89 8.27
N ASN A 254 -7.56 23.61 9.23
CA ASN A 254 -7.04 24.96 8.99
C ASN A 254 -5.93 24.96 7.95
N TYR A 255 -5.00 24.00 8.01
CA TYR A 255 -3.92 23.89 7.03
C TYR A 255 -4.45 23.76 5.60
N PHE A 256 -5.37 22.81 5.34
CA PHE A 256 -5.95 22.64 4.00
C PHE A 256 -6.81 23.83 3.57
N HIS A 257 -7.55 24.42 4.52
CA HIS A 257 -8.30 25.66 4.26
C HIS A 257 -7.37 26.79 3.83
N ASP A 258 -6.26 27.02 4.53
CA ASP A 258 -5.29 28.06 4.24
C ASP A 258 -4.65 27.87 2.87
N LEU A 259 -4.27 26.63 2.51
CA LEU A 259 -3.76 26.32 1.18
C LEU A 259 -4.76 26.71 0.09
N ALA A 260 -6.05 26.40 0.30
CA ALA A 260 -7.11 26.74 -0.65
C ALA A 260 -7.37 28.26 -0.70
N GLN A 261 -7.45 28.96 0.44
CA GLN A 261 -7.65 30.42 0.47
C GLN A 261 -6.52 31.20 -0.22
N LYS A 262 -5.29 30.70 -0.08
CA LYS A 262 -4.11 31.22 -0.79
C LYS A 262 -4.03 30.78 -2.24
N LYS A 263 -5.03 30.00 -2.70
CA LYS A 263 -5.10 29.43 -4.05
C LYS A 263 -3.87 28.61 -4.45
N LEU A 264 -3.25 27.96 -3.48
CA LEU A 264 -2.09 27.11 -3.71
C LEU A 264 -2.46 25.74 -4.25
N LEU A 265 -3.71 25.33 -4.14
CA LEU A 265 -4.30 24.10 -4.69
C LEU A 265 -5.09 24.42 -6.00
N PRO A 266 -5.33 23.42 -6.86
CA PRO A 266 -6.40 23.50 -7.86
C PRO A 266 -7.78 23.66 -7.18
N ASP A 267 -8.64 24.52 -7.70
CA ASP A 267 -9.98 24.75 -7.14
C ASP A 267 -10.86 23.49 -7.10
N ASN A 268 -10.54 22.49 -7.90
CA ASN A 268 -11.28 21.23 -8.00
C ASN A 268 -10.43 19.99 -7.66
N LEU A 269 -9.36 20.14 -6.87
CA LEU A 269 -8.39 19.07 -6.62
C LEU A 269 -9.05 17.76 -6.16
N THR A 270 -9.98 17.84 -5.20
CA THR A 270 -10.69 16.67 -4.64
C THR A 270 -11.77 16.06 -5.57
N SER A 271 -11.81 16.51 -6.81
CA SER A 271 -12.63 15.93 -7.89
C SER A 271 -11.84 15.73 -9.19
N MET A 272 -10.54 15.94 -9.16
CA MET A 272 -9.66 15.61 -10.30
C MET A 272 -9.51 14.08 -10.42
N ASP A 273 -9.25 13.62 -11.64
CA ASP A 273 -8.77 12.25 -11.85
C ASP A 273 -7.26 12.14 -11.61
N TRP A 274 -6.80 10.94 -11.28
CA TRP A 274 -5.38 10.68 -11.02
C TRP A 274 -4.46 11.03 -12.19
N THR A 275 -4.91 10.80 -13.42
CA THR A 275 -4.14 11.15 -14.63
C THR A 275 -3.85 12.64 -14.68
N SER A 276 -4.86 13.47 -14.37
CA SER A 276 -4.72 14.93 -14.31
C SER A 276 -3.77 15.38 -13.20
N VAL A 277 -3.83 14.73 -12.02
CA VAL A 277 -2.90 14.97 -10.91
C VAL A 277 -1.46 14.66 -11.35
N HIS A 278 -1.20 13.45 -11.87
CA HIS A 278 0.13 13.05 -12.32
C HIS A 278 0.67 13.98 -13.42
N LYS A 279 -0.14 14.31 -14.43
CA LYS A 279 0.25 15.26 -15.47
C LYS A 279 0.59 16.65 -14.93
N THR A 280 -0.15 17.12 -13.93
CA THR A 280 0.15 18.42 -13.29
C THR A 280 1.51 18.39 -12.61
N VAL A 281 1.83 17.32 -11.89
CA VAL A 281 3.10 17.17 -11.18
C VAL A 281 4.27 17.02 -12.16
N VAL A 282 4.20 16.00 -13.03
CA VAL A 282 5.32 15.62 -13.91
C VAL A 282 5.67 16.73 -14.91
N ASN A 283 4.70 17.54 -15.33
CA ASN A 283 4.95 18.70 -16.20
C ASN A 283 5.37 19.97 -15.44
N GLY A 284 5.75 19.86 -14.16
CA GLY A 284 6.30 20.97 -13.38
C GLY A 284 5.32 22.09 -13.09
N LYS A 285 3.99 21.82 -13.12
CA LYS A 285 2.96 22.83 -12.84
C LYS A 285 2.76 23.05 -11.32
N SER A 286 3.41 22.26 -10.46
CA SER A 286 3.42 22.42 -9.01
C SER A 286 4.82 22.43 -8.43
N LEU A 287 4.98 23.10 -7.28
CA LEU A 287 6.25 23.06 -6.54
C LEU A 287 6.33 21.81 -5.65
N PHE A 288 5.25 21.50 -4.94
CA PHE A 288 5.17 20.36 -4.02
C PHE A 288 4.07 19.39 -4.39
N PHE A 289 4.33 18.10 -4.14
CA PHE A 289 3.35 17.03 -4.28
C PHE A 289 3.43 16.07 -3.10
N TYR A 290 2.32 15.94 -2.37
CA TYR A 290 2.14 14.87 -1.38
C TYR A 290 1.84 13.56 -2.08
N GLY A 291 2.76 12.60 -2.03
CA GLY A 291 2.57 11.34 -2.73
C GLY A 291 3.53 10.26 -2.28
N GLY A 292 3.17 9.02 -2.52
CA GLY A 292 4.03 7.88 -2.18
C GLY A 292 5.15 7.64 -3.19
N ILE A 293 6.19 6.96 -2.76
CA ILE A 293 7.37 6.66 -3.58
C ILE A 293 7.05 5.86 -4.84
N TRP A 294 5.99 5.03 -4.83
CA TRP A 294 5.53 4.26 -6.01
C TRP A 294 5.09 5.15 -7.20
N ASN A 295 4.89 6.44 -7.00
CA ASN A 295 4.60 7.34 -8.13
C ASN A 295 5.73 7.36 -9.15
N VAL A 296 6.98 7.12 -8.73
CA VAL A 296 8.13 7.00 -9.64
C VAL A 296 7.93 5.82 -10.60
N PHE A 297 7.45 4.68 -10.09
CA PHE A 297 7.07 3.55 -10.92
C PHE A 297 5.91 3.90 -11.86
N ASN A 298 4.82 4.47 -11.35
CA ASN A 298 3.66 4.84 -12.15
C ASN A 298 4.04 5.77 -13.31
N TRP A 299 4.91 6.77 -13.07
CA TRP A 299 5.36 7.70 -14.09
C TRP A 299 6.25 7.04 -15.16
N SER A 300 6.83 5.89 -14.86
CA SER A 300 7.56 5.08 -15.84
C SER A 300 6.65 4.15 -16.66
N GLN A 301 5.40 3.94 -16.25
CA GLN A 301 4.46 3.04 -16.94
C GLN A 301 3.53 3.77 -17.89
N ASP A 302 3.13 5.00 -17.58
CA ASP A 302 2.12 5.75 -18.31
C ASP A 302 2.63 7.10 -18.86
N ASN A 303 1.95 7.60 -19.90
CA ASN A 303 2.33 8.85 -20.59
C ASN A 303 1.78 10.08 -19.84
N PHE A 304 2.49 10.52 -18.79
CA PHE A 304 2.11 11.70 -18.03
C PHE A 304 2.86 12.97 -18.41
N HIS A 305 4.08 12.87 -18.93
CA HIS A 305 4.83 14.05 -19.38
C HIS A 305 4.45 14.42 -20.81
N ASP A 306 4.08 15.69 -21.03
CA ASP A 306 3.51 16.17 -22.30
C ASP A 306 4.44 15.98 -23.53
N GLN A 307 5.77 16.05 -23.33
CA GLN A 307 6.76 15.91 -24.39
C GLN A 307 7.44 14.53 -24.39
N LEU A 308 7.77 13.97 -23.21
CA LEU A 308 8.54 12.73 -23.08
C LEU A 308 7.65 11.49 -23.01
N GLY A 309 6.36 11.67 -22.71
CA GLY A 309 5.46 10.57 -22.41
C GLY A 309 5.75 9.97 -21.05
N LYS A 310 6.48 8.86 -21.01
CA LYS A 310 6.94 8.21 -19.77
C LYS A 310 8.24 8.84 -19.28
N VAL A 311 8.44 8.85 -17.96
CA VAL A 311 9.69 9.31 -17.35
C VAL A 311 10.22 8.25 -16.39
N ASP A 312 11.52 8.02 -16.39
CA ASP A 312 12.16 7.02 -15.55
C ASP A 312 12.64 7.60 -14.20
N ALA A 313 13.13 6.73 -13.32
CA ALA A 313 13.61 7.10 -12.01
C ALA A 313 14.79 8.09 -12.08
N LYS A 314 15.63 8.02 -13.11
CA LYS A 314 16.75 8.95 -13.30
C LYS A 314 16.25 10.34 -13.62
N TRP A 315 15.31 10.46 -14.54
CA TRP A 315 14.68 11.73 -14.87
C TRP A 315 13.99 12.34 -13.64
N VAL A 316 13.24 11.50 -12.88
CA VAL A 316 12.61 11.97 -11.64
C VAL A 316 13.65 12.46 -10.64
N ASP A 317 14.77 11.75 -10.48
CA ASP A 317 15.85 12.19 -9.58
C ASP A 317 16.52 13.49 -10.03
N GLU A 318 16.63 13.76 -11.32
CA GLU A 318 17.19 15.00 -11.85
C GLU A 318 16.27 16.21 -11.61
N HIS A 319 14.96 16.03 -11.73
CA HIS A 319 13.98 17.12 -11.70
C HIS A 319 13.25 17.27 -10.37
N PHE A 320 13.15 16.20 -9.58
CA PHE A 320 12.45 16.18 -8.30
C PHE A 320 13.36 15.70 -7.17
N GLY A 321 13.09 16.19 -5.97
CA GLY A 321 13.61 15.62 -4.74
C GLY A 321 12.46 15.13 -3.87
N MET A 322 12.80 14.37 -2.84
CA MET A 322 11.84 13.82 -1.87
C MET A 322 12.30 14.16 -0.45
N MET A 323 11.36 14.58 0.38
CA MET A 323 11.60 14.89 1.80
C MET A 323 10.44 14.36 2.65
N LEU A 324 10.67 14.16 3.94
CA LEU A 324 9.58 13.89 4.90
C LEU A 324 8.55 15.03 4.87
N ILE A 325 7.34 14.79 5.37
CA ILE A 325 6.42 15.88 5.70
C ILE A 325 7.12 16.77 6.70
N PRO A 326 7.31 18.09 6.39
CA PRO A 326 7.98 19.00 7.32
C PRO A 326 7.18 19.12 8.61
N ALA A 327 7.87 19.17 9.74
CA ALA A 327 7.23 19.33 11.04
C ALA A 327 6.35 20.58 11.08
N ALA A 328 5.22 20.50 11.78
CA ALA A 328 4.30 21.62 11.97
C ALA A 328 4.98 22.82 12.66
N ASP A 329 5.81 22.54 13.67
CA ASP A 329 6.50 23.56 14.46
C ASP A 329 8.02 23.42 14.32
N LYS A 330 8.74 24.53 14.39
CA LYS A 330 10.21 24.58 14.34
C LYS A 330 10.84 23.71 15.44
N GLY A 331 11.78 22.86 15.06
CA GLY A 331 12.40 21.89 15.97
C GLY A 331 11.51 20.69 16.29
N GLY A 332 10.32 20.61 15.69
CA GLY A 332 9.45 19.44 15.74
C GLY A 332 10.02 18.26 14.97
N LYS A 333 9.38 17.10 15.12
CA LYS A 333 9.76 15.89 14.40
C LYS A 333 8.91 15.76 13.13
N PRO A 334 9.54 15.64 11.96
CA PRO A 334 8.81 15.34 10.75
C PRO A 334 8.27 13.91 10.79
N VAL A 335 7.26 13.64 9.97
CA VAL A 335 6.61 12.33 9.88
C VAL A 335 6.59 11.81 8.44
N THR A 336 6.40 10.53 8.32
CA THR A 336 5.88 9.88 7.11
C THR A 336 4.95 8.75 7.54
N LEU A 337 4.10 8.32 6.65
CA LEU A 337 3.25 7.16 6.86
C LEU A 337 3.76 6.00 6.01
N SER A 338 3.90 4.84 6.63
CA SER A 338 4.02 3.58 5.91
C SER A 338 2.66 2.90 5.84
N HIS A 339 2.40 2.31 4.70
CA HIS A 339 1.17 1.58 4.44
C HIS A 339 1.54 0.18 3.93
N PRO A 340 2.01 -0.72 4.83
CA PRO A 340 2.43 -2.05 4.44
C PRO A 340 1.33 -2.80 3.69
N PHE A 341 1.70 -3.33 2.53
CA PHE A 341 0.89 -4.33 1.87
C PHE A 341 1.24 -5.69 2.44
N VAL A 342 0.25 -6.53 2.67
CA VAL A 342 0.41 -7.73 3.48
C VAL A 342 -0.26 -8.94 2.84
N TYR A 343 0.28 -10.13 3.08
CA TYR A 343 -0.40 -11.38 2.75
C TYR A 343 -1.21 -11.85 3.95
N THR A 344 -2.51 -11.99 3.75
CA THR A 344 -3.42 -12.67 4.68
C THR A 344 -3.78 -14.06 4.14
N VAL A 345 -4.19 -14.97 5.00
CA VAL A 345 -4.58 -16.33 4.63
C VAL A 345 -6.05 -16.55 4.98
N SER A 346 -6.84 -17.00 4.00
CA SER A 346 -8.25 -17.32 4.21
C SER A 346 -8.42 -18.34 5.34
N SER A 347 -9.39 -18.10 6.22
CA SER A 347 -9.75 -19.07 7.26
C SER A 347 -10.40 -20.33 6.68
N GLN A 348 -10.82 -20.33 5.43
CA GLN A 348 -11.44 -21.47 4.73
C GLN A 348 -10.48 -22.20 3.78
N THR A 349 -9.18 -21.82 3.72
CA THR A 349 -8.21 -22.54 2.89
C THR A 349 -8.15 -24.02 3.26
N LYS A 350 -8.08 -24.88 2.26
CA LYS A 350 -7.97 -26.33 2.45
C LYS A 350 -6.53 -26.80 2.65
N HIS A 351 -5.56 -25.91 2.41
CA HIS A 351 -4.13 -26.24 2.40
C HIS A 351 -3.30 -25.32 3.31
N PRO A 352 -3.69 -25.11 4.59
CA PRO A 352 -3.07 -24.12 5.47
C PRO A 352 -1.56 -24.35 5.66
N GLU A 353 -1.11 -25.61 5.76
CA GLU A 353 0.32 -25.92 5.92
C GLU A 353 1.16 -25.55 4.68
N LEU A 354 0.65 -25.86 3.49
CA LEU A 354 1.34 -25.50 2.23
C LEU A 354 1.37 -23.99 2.02
N VAL A 355 0.26 -23.30 2.34
CA VAL A 355 0.18 -21.84 2.27
C VAL A 355 1.18 -21.20 3.24
N GLN A 356 1.27 -21.67 4.48
CA GLN A 356 2.25 -21.16 5.45
C GLN A 356 3.70 -21.42 5.01
N ARG A 357 3.99 -22.59 4.44
CA ARG A 357 5.30 -22.88 3.85
C ARG A 357 5.64 -21.94 2.70
N LEU A 358 4.66 -21.68 1.83
CA LEU A 358 4.82 -20.74 0.72
C LEU A 358 5.12 -19.32 1.22
N LEU A 359 4.39 -18.85 2.24
CA LEU A 359 4.65 -17.54 2.86
C LEU A 359 6.06 -17.44 3.45
N LYS A 360 6.59 -18.50 4.05
CA LYS A 360 7.98 -18.50 4.56
C LYS A 360 9.02 -18.34 3.46
N LEU A 361 8.74 -18.86 2.27
CA LEU A 361 9.65 -18.79 1.12
C LEU A 361 9.55 -17.44 0.39
N VAL A 362 8.39 -16.79 0.38
CA VAL A 362 8.25 -15.46 -0.23
C VAL A 362 9.03 -14.38 0.54
N ALA A 363 9.46 -14.65 1.77
CA ALA A 363 10.34 -13.79 2.56
C ALA A 363 11.81 -13.78 2.08
N ASP A 364 12.13 -14.51 0.98
CA ASP A 364 13.48 -14.49 0.39
C ASP A 364 13.91 -13.07 0.02
N SER A 365 15.13 -12.68 0.45
CA SER A 365 15.63 -11.32 0.30
C SER A 365 15.75 -10.85 -1.16
N LYS A 366 16.08 -11.77 -2.06
CA LYS A 366 16.22 -11.45 -3.49
C LYS A 366 14.85 -11.24 -4.14
N LEU A 367 13.85 -12.08 -3.81
CA LEU A 367 12.49 -11.91 -4.29
C LEU A 367 11.91 -10.57 -3.81
N GLN A 368 12.15 -10.21 -2.55
CA GLN A 368 11.72 -8.93 -1.99
C GLN A 368 12.42 -7.77 -2.69
N ALA A 369 13.74 -7.75 -2.74
CA ALA A 369 14.50 -6.69 -3.38
C ALA A 369 14.15 -6.53 -4.87
N GLU A 370 13.85 -7.60 -5.59
CA GLU A 370 13.38 -7.54 -6.98
C GLU A 370 12.01 -6.87 -7.09
N HIS A 371 11.08 -7.21 -6.20
CA HIS A 371 9.78 -6.56 -6.10
C HIS A 371 9.94 -5.06 -5.80
N ASP A 372 10.69 -4.73 -4.75
CA ASP A 372 10.86 -3.36 -4.27
C ASP A 372 11.44 -2.44 -5.36
N VAL A 373 12.50 -2.92 -6.04
CA VAL A 373 13.11 -2.18 -7.15
C VAL A 373 12.17 -2.02 -8.33
N THR A 374 11.40 -3.08 -8.65
CA THR A 374 10.50 -3.08 -9.81
C THR A 374 9.32 -2.12 -9.60
N THR A 375 8.80 -2.03 -8.38
CA THR A 375 7.57 -1.31 -8.05
C THR A 375 7.82 0.00 -7.29
N THR A 376 9.07 0.29 -6.97
CA THR A 376 9.51 1.41 -6.14
C THR A 376 8.81 1.38 -4.77
N HIS A 377 8.96 0.24 -4.07
CA HIS A 377 8.55 0.04 -2.68
C HIS A 377 9.76 -0.16 -1.77
N LEU A 378 9.54 -0.11 -0.48
CA LEU A 378 10.59 -0.33 0.52
C LEU A 378 10.50 -1.77 1.05
N PRO A 379 11.66 -2.38 1.40
CA PRO A 379 11.71 -3.76 1.85
C PRO A 379 11.18 -3.90 3.26
N VAL A 380 10.62 -5.07 3.53
CA VAL A 380 10.16 -5.41 4.88
C VAL A 380 11.24 -6.08 5.72
N THR A 381 12.34 -6.53 5.10
CA THR A 381 13.47 -7.18 5.79
C THR A 381 14.76 -6.40 5.62
N LYS A 382 15.66 -6.48 6.63
CA LYS A 382 16.98 -5.86 6.56
C LYS A 382 17.85 -6.47 5.47
N LYS A 383 17.75 -7.79 5.25
CA LYS A 383 18.50 -8.48 4.19
C LYS A 383 18.11 -8.01 2.80
N ALA A 384 16.83 -7.78 2.54
CA ALA A 384 16.38 -7.25 1.25
C ALA A 384 16.93 -5.83 1.00
N ALA A 385 16.98 -4.99 2.05
CA ALA A 385 17.61 -3.67 1.97
C ALA A 385 19.12 -3.72 1.69
N GLU A 386 19.80 -4.85 2.00
CA GLU A 386 21.22 -5.06 1.77
C GLU A 386 21.52 -5.66 0.39
N GLU A 387 20.52 -6.16 -0.34
CA GLU A 387 20.72 -6.72 -1.68
C GLU A 387 21.32 -5.67 -2.64
N PRO A 388 22.32 -6.03 -3.46
CA PRO A 388 22.99 -5.09 -4.36
C PRO A 388 22.01 -4.33 -5.26
N LYS A 389 21.04 -5.02 -5.83
CA LYS A 389 20.00 -4.45 -6.71
C LYS A 389 19.21 -3.35 -6.02
N PHE A 390 18.89 -3.51 -4.72
CA PHE A 390 18.21 -2.50 -3.94
C PHE A 390 19.12 -1.29 -3.64
N LYS A 391 20.35 -1.54 -3.19
CA LYS A 391 21.32 -0.46 -2.87
C LYS A 391 21.69 0.41 -4.07
N GLU A 392 21.71 -0.17 -5.25
CA GLU A 392 22.01 0.54 -6.50
C GLU A 392 20.82 1.34 -7.03
N ASN A 393 19.61 1.15 -6.48
CA ASN A 393 18.43 1.90 -6.89
C ASN A 393 18.49 3.34 -6.39
N ILE A 394 18.52 4.29 -7.33
CA ILE A 394 18.74 5.71 -7.06
C ILE A 394 17.62 6.33 -6.20
N THR A 395 16.39 5.87 -6.36
CA THR A 395 15.23 6.37 -5.60
C THR A 395 15.21 5.78 -4.20
N LEU A 396 15.27 4.44 -4.11
CA LEU A 396 15.07 3.71 -2.85
C LEU A 396 16.19 3.98 -1.85
N SER A 397 17.46 4.07 -2.32
CA SER A 397 18.59 4.40 -1.48
C SER A 397 18.47 5.75 -0.78
N LYS A 398 17.78 6.73 -1.42
CA LYS A 398 17.59 8.07 -0.88
C LYS A 398 16.43 8.18 0.13
N VAL A 399 15.48 7.26 0.11
CA VAL A 399 14.25 7.37 0.93
C VAL A 399 14.15 6.33 2.03
N THR A 400 15.01 5.32 2.05
CA THR A 400 14.97 4.24 3.06
C THR A 400 15.04 4.78 4.50
N TYR A 401 15.77 5.87 4.75
CA TYR A 401 15.84 6.52 6.05
C TYR A 401 14.48 6.97 6.60
N MET A 402 13.49 7.19 5.71
CA MET A 402 12.16 7.63 6.10
C MET A 402 11.43 6.59 6.96
N LEU A 403 11.82 5.31 6.87
CA LEU A 403 11.28 4.24 7.74
C LEU A 403 11.50 4.49 9.23
N ASP A 404 12.53 5.26 9.61
CA ASP A 404 12.76 5.65 11.01
C ASP A 404 11.73 6.65 11.54
N TYR A 405 11.04 7.35 10.62
CA TYR A 405 10.02 8.39 10.91
C TYR A 405 8.61 7.88 10.67
N THR A 406 8.46 6.59 10.35
CA THR A 406 7.17 6.05 9.93
C THR A 406 6.19 5.88 11.08
N THR A 407 4.94 6.10 10.76
CA THR A 407 3.76 5.69 11.54
C THR A 407 2.83 4.86 10.67
N PHE A 408 1.81 4.24 11.25
CA PHE A 408 0.86 3.38 10.55
C PHE A 408 -0.57 3.82 10.82
N LEU A 409 -1.47 3.54 9.89
CA LEU A 409 -2.89 3.66 10.13
C LEU A 409 -3.36 2.61 11.16
N PRO A 410 -4.38 2.93 11.96
CA PRO A 410 -4.96 1.96 12.88
C PRO A 410 -5.60 0.76 12.17
N ASN A 411 -5.33 -0.45 12.65
CA ASN A 411 -6.03 -1.67 12.25
C ASN A 411 -7.37 -1.80 13.00
N ALA A 412 -8.23 -0.80 12.89
CA ALA A 412 -9.48 -0.76 13.63
C ALA A 412 -10.68 -0.75 12.70
N GLN A 413 -11.71 -1.54 13.00
CA GLN A 413 -12.91 -1.69 12.19
C GLN A 413 -13.56 -0.35 11.82
N GLY A 414 -13.51 0.66 12.71
CA GLY A 414 -14.09 1.98 12.49
C GLY A 414 -13.22 2.95 11.67
N PHE A 415 -11.97 2.58 11.37
CA PHE A 415 -11.03 3.51 10.75
C PHE A 415 -11.44 3.96 9.33
N PRO A 416 -11.98 3.11 8.45
CA PRO A 416 -12.49 3.58 7.15
C PRO A 416 -13.59 4.64 7.27
N THR A 417 -14.46 4.54 8.27
CA THR A 417 -15.48 5.55 8.55
C THR A 417 -14.85 6.88 9.00
N TYR A 418 -13.84 6.80 9.88
CA TYR A 418 -13.08 7.96 10.30
C TYR A 418 -12.40 8.65 9.11
N SER A 419 -11.69 7.90 8.27
CA SER A 419 -10.99 8.43 7.09
C SER A 419 -11.93 9.17 6.15
N LYS A 420 -13.09 8.58 5.83
CA LYS A 420 -14.12 9.20 4.97
C LYS A 420 -14.69 10.49 5.56
N ALA A 421 -14.95 10.53 6.86
CA ALA A 421 -15.44 11.74 7.53
C ALA A 421 -14.39 12.87 7.47
N ILE A 422 -13.12 12.57 7.74
CA ILE A 422 -12.01 13.53 7.63
C ILE A 422 -11.87 14.03 6.18
N PHE A 423 -11.86 13.12 5.20
CA PHE A 423 -11.77 13.50 3.79
C PHE A 423 -12.93 14.40 3.36
N GLY A 424 -14.15 14.08 3.75
CA GLY A 424 -15.34 14.93 3.48
C GLY A 424 -15.21 16.33 4.09
N ALA A 425 -14.63 16.44 5.29
CA ALA A 425 -14.35 17.71 5.94
C ALA A 425 -13.28 18.52 5.19
N ILE A 426 -12.18 17.86 4.77
CA ILE A 426 -11.13 18.50 3.96
C ILE A 426 -11.70 19.02 2.64
N GLN A 427 -12.49 18.22 1.92
CA GLN A 427 -13.19 18.68 0.71
C GLN A 427 -14.05 19.91 0.96
N ALA A 428 -14.79 19.92 2.08
CA ALA A 428 -15.69 21.04 2.39
C ALA A 428 -14.92 22.33 2.68
N VAL A 429 -13.78 22.27 3.36
CA VAL A 429 -12.96 23.48 3.66
C VAL A 429 -12.17 23.96 2.43
N GLU A 430 -11.66 23.07 1.61
CA GLU A 430 -10.97 23.43 0.37
C GLU A 430 -11.90 24.10 -0.65
N LEU A 431 -13.12 23.59 -0.77
CA LEU A 431 -14.15 24.17 -1.64
C LEU A 431 -14.80 25.44 -1.05
N GLY A 432 -14.37 25.89 0.12
CA GLY A 432 -14.96 27.05 0.82
C GLY A 432 -16.42 26.87 1.23
N LYS A 433 -16.92 25.63 1.27
CA LYS A 433 -18.32 25.32 1.65
C LYS A 433 -18.54 25.39 3.15
N LYS A 434 -17.49 25.17 3.94
CA LYS A 434 -17.53 25.22 5.40
C LYS A 434 -16.26 25.85 5.96
N THR A 435 -16.38 26.47 7.12
CA THR A 435 -15.21 26.86 7.91
C THR A 435 -14.61 25.61 8.56
N PRO A 436 -13.32 25.61 8.93
CA PRO A 436 -12.69 24.49 9.65
C PRO A 436 -13.47 24.06 10.90
N GLU A 437 -13.99 25.01 11.68
CA GLU A 437 -14.76 24.74 12.90
C GLU A 437 -16.09 24.04 12.59
N ALA A 438 -16.79 24.51 11.55
CA ALA A 438 -18.06 23.89 11.14
C ALA A 438 -17.83 22.48 10.59
N ALA A 439 -16.76 22.27 9.80
CA ALA A 439 -16.39 20.97 9.28
C ALA A 439 -16.01 19.98 10.41
N LEU A 440 -15.24 20.43 11.40
CA LEU A 440 -14.89 19.60 12.56
C LEU A 440 -16.12 19.18 13.37
N LYS A 441 -17.08 20.10 13.57
CA LYS A 441 -18.33 19.77 14.26
C LYS A 441 -19.13 18.69 13.53
N ASP A 442 -19.15 18.73 12.20
CA ASP A 442 -19.83 17.71 11.41
C ASP A 442 -19.12 16.36 11.52
N VAL A 443 -17.77 16.34 11.43
CA VAL A 443 -16.96 15.15 11.68
C VAL A 443 -17.29 14.52 13.03
N GLU A 444 -17.31 15.33 14.10
CA GLU A 444 -17.63 14.85 15.44
C GLU A 444 -19.05 14.24 15.49
N THR A 445 -20.01 14.90 14.88
CA THR A 445 -21.41 14.44 14.84
C THR A 445 -21.55 13.12 14.06
N GLU A 446 -20.94 13.06 12.89
CA GLU A 446 -20.95 11.87 12.03
C GLU A 446 -20.28 10.67 12.72
N LEU A 447 -19.10 10.88 13.30
CA LEU A 447 -18.35 9.83 13.97
C LEU A 447 -19.05 9.33 15.24
N LYS A 448 -19.65 10.22 16.04
CA LYS A 448 -20.46 9.83 17.20
C LYS A 448 -21.65 8.96 16.79
N SER A 449 -22.32 9.33 15.68
CA SER A 449 -23.47 8.57 15.16
C SER A 449 -23.06 7.21 14.60
N SER A 450 -21.92 7.14 13.88
CA SER A 450 -21.52 5.95 13.13
C SER A 450 -20.72 4.96 13.95
N LEU A 451 -19.88 5.43 14.89
CA LEU A 451 -18.98 4.60 15.67
C LEU A 451 -19.45 4.35 17.12
N GLY A 452 -20.34 5.21 17.65
CA GLY A 452 -20.89 5.05 19.01
C GLY A 452 -19.78 4.84 20.04
N ASP A 453 -19.88 3.75 20.78
CA ASP A 453 -18.92 3.38 21.85
C ASP A 453 -17.49 3.06 21.35
N LYS A 454 -17.32 2.87 20.05
CA LYS A 454 -15.98 2.66 19.44
C LYS A 454 -15.22 3.97 19.19
N LEU A 455 -15.83 5.11 19.46
CA LEU A 455 -15.20 6.42 19.35
C LEU A 455 -14.77 6.95 20.73
N LYS A 456 -13.58 7.55 20.78
CA LYS A 456 -13.09 8.38 21.87
C LYS A 456 -12.84 9.79 21.33
N VAL A 457 -13.46 10.79 21.91
CA VAL A 457 -13.25 12.20 21.54
C VAL A 457 -12.29 12.81 22.56
N VAL A 458 -11.25 13.47 22.08
CA VAL A 458 -10.24 14.21 22.87
C VAL A 458 -10.28 15.67 22.44
N GLU A 459 -10.34 16.60 23.44
CA GLU A 459 -10.44 18.05 23.21
C GLU A 459 -9.09 18.70 22.84
#